data_42b766026483095a6011ba38bf8dd539
#
_entry.id   42b766026483095a6011ba38bf8dd539
#
_cell.length_a   1.000
_cell.length_b   1.000
_cell.length_c   1.000
_cell.angle_alpha   90.00
_cell.angle_beta   90.00
_cell.angle_gamma   90.00
#
_symmetry.space_group_name_H-M   'P 1'
#
loop_
_entity.id
_entity.type
_entity.pdbx_description
1 polymer ?
#
loop_
_entity_poly.entity_id
_entity_poly.type
_entity_poly.pdbx_seq_one_letter_code
_entity_poly.pdbx_strand_id
1 'polypeptide(L)'
;YSIGYMHHDPDRPRFFAYLSLFTFAMLALVTADNLVQMFFGWEGVGLASYLLIGFWYKKPSANAAAMKAFIVNRVGDFGFALGIFGIFVLFGSVNFSDIFANAATYIPAEGTTGQTVLNFLGYELDKQGAVTAIALLLFMGACGKSAQFLLHTWLPDAMEGPTPVSALIHAATM
;
A
#
# COMPACT_ATOMS: atom_id res chain seq x y z
N TYR A 1 -26.82 -1.31 0.40
CA TYR A 1 -26.65 -1.89 -0.94
C TYR A 1 -26.17 -3.34 -0.87
N SER A 2 -25.06 -3.65 -0.20
CA SER A 2 -24.47 -5.00 -0.09
C SER A 2 -25.42 -6.06 0.45
N ILE A 3 -26.31 -5.70 1.39
CA ILE A 3 -27.32 -6.62 1.94
C ILE A 3 -28.28 -7.11 0.87
N GLY A 4 -28.77 -6.21 0.03
CA GLY A 4 -29.66 -6.55 -1.09
C GLY A 4 -28.92 -7.30 -2.20
N TYR A 5 -27.72 -6.86 -2.54
CA TYR A 5 -26.90 -7.50 -3.58
C TYR A 5 -26.58 -8.96 -3.27
N MET A 6 -26.20 -9.25 -2.03
CA MET A 6 -25.79 -10.58 -1.58
C MET A 6 -26.95 -11.42 -1.01
N HIS A 7 -28.21 -10.99 -1.21
CA HIS A 7 -29.37 -11.64 -0.57
C HIS A 7 -29.51 -13.12 -0.95
N HIS A 8 -29.22 -13.47 -2.20
CA HIS A 8 -29.35 -14.82 -2.74
C HIS A 8 -28.07 -15.66 -2.69
N ASP A 9 -26.93 -15.07 -2.23
CA ASP A 9 -25.66 -15.76 -2.17
C ASP A 9 -25.54 -16.57 -0.87
N PRO A 10 -25.29 -17.90 -0.93
CA PRO A 10 -25.16 -18.74 0.26
C PRO A 10 -23.95 -18.38 1.12
N ASP A 11 -22.92 -17.77 0.56
CA ASP A 11 -21.68 -17.37 1.23
C ASP A 11 -21.76 -15.94 1.81
N ARG A 12 -22.96 -15.37 1.93
CA ARG A 12 -23.18 -14.03 2.49
C ARG A 12 -22.49 -13.77 3.83
N PRO A 13 -22.46 -14.67 4.83
CA PRO A 13 -21.73 -14.41 6.08
C PRO A 13 -20.23 -14.22 5.85
N ARG A 14 -19.62 -14.99 4.98
CA ARG A 14 -18.20 -14.87 4.61
C ARG A 14 -17.93 -13.53 3.95
N PHE A 15 -18.83 -13.07 3.06
CA PHE A 15 -18.72 -11.77 2.43
C PHE A 15 -18.64 -10.62 3.45
N PHE A 16 -19.55 -10.60 4.42
CA PHE A 16 -19.57 -9.55 5.45
C PHE A 16 -18.40 -9.65 6.41
N ALA A 17 -17.88 -10.86 6.68
CA ALA A 17 -16.66 -11.03 7.46
C ALA A 17 -15.45 -10.39 6.75
N TYR A 18 -15.28 -10.62 5.44
CA TYR A 18 -14.20 -10.01 4.67
C TYR A 18 -14.36 -8.49 4.53
N LEU A 19 -15.58 -8.01 4.39
CA LEU A 19 -15.88 -6.58 4.34
C LEU A 19 -15.51 -5.89 5.67
N SER A 20 -15.82 -6.55 6.80
CA SER A 20 -15.45 -6.05 8.13
C SER A 20 -13.93 -6.06 8.34
N LEU A 21 -13.24 -7.10 7.87
CA LEU A 21 -11.78 -7.18 7.88
C LEU A 21 -11.15 -6.05 7.06
N PHE A 22 -11.70 -5.77 5.89
CA PHE A 22 -11.26 -4.64 5.06
C PHE A 22 -11.42 -3.31 5.80
N THR A 23 -12.59 -3.07 6.40
CA THR A 23 -12.86 -1.84 7.16
C THR A 23 -11.91 -1.70 8.35
N PHE A 24 -11.65 -2.77 9.09
CA PHE A 24 -10.68 -2.78 10.18
C PHE A 24 -9.28 -2.41 9.71
N ALA A 25 -8.80 -3.05 8.64
CA ALA A 25 -7.48 -2.77 8.09
C ALA A 25 -7.35 -1.33 7.57
N MET A 26 -8.40 -0.83 6.90
CA MET A 26 -8.45 0.55 6.43
C MET A 26 -8.42 1.55 7.59
N LEU A 27 -9.17 1.31 8.65
CA LEU A 27 -9.14 2.16 9.85
C LEU A 27 -7.75 2.13 10.50
N ALA A 28 -7.12 0.96 10.63
CA ALA A 28 -5.76 0.86 11.14
C ALA A 28 -4.75 1.64 10.30
N LEU A 29 -4.97 1.71 8.97
CA LEU A 29 -4.15 2.47 8.04
C LEU A 29 -4.32 3.98 8.22
N VAL A 30 -5.58 4.46 8.16
CA VAL A 30 -5.85 5.91 8.13
C VAL A 30 -5.70 6.60 9.48
N THR A 31 -5.77 5.84 10.57
CA THR A 31 -5.53 6.36 11.93
C THR A 31 -4.09 6.18 12.40
N ALA A 32 -3.20 5.70 11.53
CA ALA A 32 -1.80 5.50 11.88
C ALA A 32 -1.10 6.84 12.15
N ASP A 33 -0.33 6.90 13.22
CA ASP A 33 0.55 8.02 13.58
C ASP A 33 2.03 7.72 13.30
N ASN A 34 2.31 6.50 12.86
CA ASN A 34 3.64 6.03 12.50
C ASN A 34 3.62 5.12 11.28
N LEU A 35 4.78 5.01 10.61
CA LEU A 35 4.95 4.23 9.38
C LEU A 35 4.74 2.73 9.55
N VAL A 36 5.05 2.17 10.74
CA VAL A 36 4.89 0.73 10.99
C VAL A 36 3.42 0.36 11.11
N GLN A 37 2.64 1.14 11.86
CA GLN A 37 1.19 0.94 11.94
C GLN A 37 0.53 1.15 10.57
N MET A 38 0.95 2.20 9.84
CA MET A 38 0.46 2.44 8.49
C MET A 38 0.75 1.26 7.57
N PHE A 39 1.96 0.68 7.63
CA PHE A 39 2.31 -0.50 6.84
C PHE A 39 1.50 -1.73 7.22
N PHE A 40 1.22 -1.94 8.52
CA PHE A 40 0.34 -3.01 8.97
C PHE A 40 -1.06 -2.90 8.34
N GLY A 41 -1.67 -1.72 8.40
CA GLY A 41 -2.95 -1.46 7.75
C GLY A 41 -2.89 -1.63 6.23
N TRP A 42 -1.80 -1.17 5.61
CA TRP A 42 -1.53 -1.29 4.17
C TRP A 42 -1.51 -2.74 3.68
N GLU A 43 -0.84 -3.61 4.42
CA GLU A 43 -0.80 -5.05 4.17
C GLU A 43 -2.16 -5.72 4.44
N GLY A 44 -2.84 -5.31 5.51
CA GLY A 44 -4.17 -5.81 5.86
C GLY A 44 -5.21 -5.51 4.79
N VAL A 45 -5.21 -4.30 4.23
CA VAL A 45 -6.08 -3.92 3.10
C VAL A 45 -5.75 -4.76 1.87
N GLY A 46 -4.46 -5.01 1.59
CA GLY A 46 -4.03 -5.87 0.49
C GLY A 46 -4.55 -7.31 0.62
N LEU A 47 -4.45 -7.88 1.81
CA LEU A 47 -4.98 -9.21 2.09
C LEU A 47 -6.52 -9.26 1.98
N ALA A 48 -7.21 -8.29 2.56
CA ALA A 48 -8.67 -8.23 2.49
C ALA A 48 -9.16 -8.06 1.03
N SER A 49 -8.46 -7.26 0.23
CA SER A 49 -8.73 -7.10 -1.20
C SER A 49 -8.56 -8.42 -1.96
N TYR A 50 -7.49 -9.17 -1.69
CA TYR A 50 -7.28 -10.49 -2.26
C TYR A 50 -8.46 -11.43 -1.99
N LEU A 51 -8.91 -11.50 -0.73
CA LEU A 51 -10.03 -12.36 -0.31
C LEU A 51 -11.36 -11.92 -0.93
N LEU A 52 -11.55 -10.63 -1.14
CA LEU A 52 -12.76 -10.05 -1.70
C LEU A 52 -12.81 -10.17 -3.23
N ILE A 53 -11.70 -9.97 -3.94
CA ILE A 53 -11.62 -10.18 -5.41
C ILE A 53 -11.84 -11.66 -5.71
N GLY A 54 -11.19 -12.56 -4.94
CA GLY A 54 -11.33 -14.01 -5.05
C GLY A 54 -12.54 -14.58 -4.33
N PHE A 55 -13.55 -13.77 -4.01
CA PHE A 55 -14.71 -14.20 -3.22
C PHE A 55 -15.40 -15.43 -3.83
N TRP A 56 -15.62 -15.41 -5.12
CA TRP A 56 -16.12 -16.57 -5.85
C TRP A 56 -15.00 -17.52 -6.29
N TYR A 57 -14.30 -18.08 -5.32
CA TYR A 57 -13.10 -18.91 -5.51
C TYR A 57 -13.32 -20.15 -6.41
N LYS A 58 -14.57 -20.54 -6.65
CA LYS A 58 -14.92 -21.61 -7.62
C LYS A 58 -14.75 -21.17 -9.08
N LYS A 59 -14.64 -19.85 -9.35
CA LYS A 59 -14.38 -19.32 -10.68
C LYS A 59 -12.87 -19.19 -10.89
N PRO A 60 -12.28 -19.88 -11.89
CA PRO A 60 -10.85 -19.76 -12.17
C PRO A 60 -10.40 -18.33 -12.50
N SER A 61 -11.27 -17.55 -13.18
CA SER A 61 -11.00 -16.14 -13.51
C SER A 61 -10.85 -15.29 -12.25
N ALA A 62 -11.73 -15.44 -11.26
CA ALA A 62 -11.66 -14.72 -10.00
C ALA A 62 -10.39 -15.06 -9.19
N ASN A 63 -9.99 -16.32 -9.19
CA ASN A 63 -8.74 -16.76 -8.55
C ASN A 63 -7.52 -16.16 -9.24
N ALA A 64 -7.47 -16.18 -10.57
CA ALA A 64 -6.39 -15.58 -11.34
C ALA A 64 -6.30 -14.07 -11.10
N ALA A 65 -7.45 -13.37 -11.09
CA ALA A 65 -7.54 -11.95 -10.81
C ALA A 65 -7.04 -11.61 -9.40
N ALA A 66 -7.47 -12.37 -8.38
CA ALA A 66 -7.03 -12.19 -7.00
C ALA A 66 -5.52 -12.40 -6.86
N MET A 67 -4.98 -13.47 -7.42
CA MET A 67 -3.53 -13.75 -7.42
C MET A 67 -2.75 -12.65 -8.12
N LYS A 68 -3.20 -12.20 -9.28
CA LYS A 68 -2.56 -11.11 -10.02
C LYS A 68 -2.55 -9.83 -9.21
N ALA A 69 -3.70 -9.43 -8.65
CA ALA A 69 -3.80 -8.25 -7.80
C ALA A 69 -2.85 -8.33 -6.60
N PHE A 70 -2.80 -9.48 -5.93
CA PHE A 70 -1.93 -9.68 -4.78
C PHE A 70 -0.44 -9.57 -5.16
N ILE A 71 0.01 -10.27 -6.21
CA ILE A 71 1.42 -10.28 -6.62
C ILE A 71 1.87 -8.91 -7.09
N VAL A 72 1.08 -8.23 -7.93
CA VAL A 72 1.43 -6.90 -8.45
C VAL A 72 1.55 -5.88 -7.33
N ASN A 73 0.62 -5.90 -6.36
CA ASN A 73 0.71 -5.03 -5.20
C ASN A 73 1.94 -5.33 -4.33
N ARG A 74 2.33 -6.61 -4.18
CA ARG A 74 3.54 -6.98 -3.42
C ARG A 74 4.83 -6.38 -3.98
N VAL A 75 4.93 -6.22 -5.28
CA VAL A 75 6.07 -5.51 -5.89
C VAL A 75 6.14 -4.05 -5.39
N GLY A 76 5.00 -3.36 -5.32
CA GLY A 76 4.92 -2.02 -4.75
C GLY A 76 5.22 -2.01 -3.24
N ASP A 77 4.62 -2.94 -2.49
CA ASP A 77 4.76 -3.06 -1.03
C ASP A 77 6.22 -3.32 -0.62
N PHE A 78 6.99 -4.04 -1.44
CA PHE A 78 8.43 -4.22 -1.23
C PHE A 78 9.19 -2.89 -1.30
N GLY A 79 8.90 -2.07 -2.31
CA GLY A 79 9.48 -0.73 -2.41
C GLY A 79 9.09 0.15 -1.21
N PHE A 80 7.82 0.07 -0.77
CA PHE A 80 7.33 0.80 0.39
C PHE A 80 8.05 0.40 1.69
N ALA A 81 8.26 -0.90 1.92
CA ALA A 81 9.01 -1.41 3.08
C ALA A 81 10.46 -0.92 3.07
N LEU A 82 11.14 -0.95 1.91
CA LEU A 82 12.50 -0.39 1.79
C LEU A 82 12.52 1.11 2.07
N GLY A 83 11.50 1.85 1.64
CA GLY A 83 11.34 3.27 1.97
C GLY A 83 11.23 3.51 3.48
N ILE A 84 10.44 2.70 4.20
CA ILE A 84 10.32 2.76 5.68
C ILE A 84 11.67 2.48 6.34
N PHE A 85 12.40 1.45 5.90
CA PHE A 85 13.73 1.16 6.43
C PHE A 85 14.71 2.31 6.18
N GLY A 86 14.66 2.91 4.98
CA GLY A 86 15.45 4.09 4.66
C GLY A 86 15.14 5.28 5.58
N ILE A 87 13.86 5.53 5.88
CA ILE A 87 13.44 6.56 6.84
C ILE A 87 14.01 6.26 8.22
N PHE A 88 13.87 5.04 8.70
CA PHE A 88 14.38 4.67 10.03
C PHE A 88 15.91 4.85 10.12
N VAL A 89 16.65 4.46 9.09
CA VAL A 89 18.10 4.64 9.04
C VAL A 89 18.50 6.12 9.01
N LEU A 90 17.73 6.95 8.28
CA LEU A 90 18.06 8.36 8.10
C LEU A 90 17.63 9.24 9.29
N PHE A 91 16.42 9.01 9.83
CA PHE A 91 15.82 9.85 10.87
C PHE A 91 15.87 9.25 12.27
N GLY A 92 16.18 7.94 12.41
CA GLY A 92 16.18 7.23 13.69
C GLY A 92 14.79 7.01 14.31
N SER A 93 13.72 7.39 13.61
CA SER A 93 12.34 7.27 14.06
C SER A 93 11.43 6.87 12.89
N VAL A 94 10.29 6.26 13.22
CA VAL A 94 9.21 5.94 12.28
C VAL A 94 7.94 6.76 12.53
N ASN A 95 7.94 7.64 13.56
CA ASN A 95 6.81 8.48 13.89
C ASN A 95 6.75 9.68 12.94
N PHE A 96 5.57 10.02 12.46
CA PHE A 96 5.39 11.14 11.53
C PHE A 96 5.82 12.49 12.14
N SER A 97 5.52 12.71 13.42
CA SER A 97 5.92 13.94 14.11
C SER A 97 7.43 14.17 14.08
N ASP A 98 8.21 13.12 14.36
CA ASP A 98 9.67 13.19 14.40
C ASP A 98 10.27 13.37 13.00
N ILE A 99 9.70 12.63 12.02
CA ILE A 99 10.15 12.71 10.63
C ILE A 99 9.92 14.12 10.09
N PHE A 100 8.72 14.69 10.28
CA PHE A 100 8.38 16.01 9.74
C PHE A 100 9.14 17.14 10.47
N ALA A 101 9.36 17.02 11.77
CA ALA A 101 10.15 18.01 12.51
C ALA A 101 11.61 18.08 12.01
N ASN A 102 12.18 16.91 11.62
CA ASN A 102 13.56 16.81 11.17
C ASN A 102 13.71 16.92 9.65
N ALA A 103 12.65 16.80 8.87
CA ALA A 103 12.71 16.78 7.40
C ALA A 103 13.41 18.03 6.83
N ALA A 104 13.15 19.22 7.41
CA ALA A 104 13.76 20.47 6.97
C ALA A 104 15.30 20.48 7.07
N THR A 105 15.89 19.68 7.97
CA THR A 105 17.34 19.61 8.15
C THR A 105 18.03 18.78 7.05
N TYR A 106 17.25 17.98 6.34
CA TYR A 106 17.72 17.11 5.25
C TYR A 106 17.43 17.70 3.85
N ILE A 107 16.69 18.82 3.79
CA ILE A 107 16.49 19.60 2.56
C ILE A 107 17.50 20.75 2.63
N PRO A 108 18.67 20.67 1.96
CA PRO A 108 19.67 21.73 2.03
C PRO A 108 19.16 22.99 1.34
N ALA A 109 19.51 24.14 1.90
CA ALA A 109 19.44 25.41 1.18
C ALA A 109 20.34 25.30 -0.08
N GLU A 110 19.91 25.91 -1.19
CA GLU A 110 20.62 25.88 -2.46
C GLU A 110 22.13 26.08 -2.30
N GLY A 111 22.94 25.12 -2.76
CA GLY A 111 24.38 25.24 -2.87
C GLY A 111 25.23 24.43 -1.88
N THR A 112 24.66 23.69 -0.95
CA THR A 112 25.42 22.77 -0.07
C THR A 112 25.45 21.35 -0.65
N THR A 113 26.41 21.06 -1.49
CA THR A 113 26.81 19.68 -1.85
C THR A 113 27.33 19.00 -0.60
N GLY A 114 26.56 18.04 -0.10
CA GLY A 114 26.70 17.53 1.24
C GLY A 114 27.56 16.28 1.39
N GLN A 115 27.79 15.96 2.63
CA GLN A 115 28.39 14.71 3.09
C GLN A 115 27.51 13.53 2.73
N THR A 116 28.13 12.43 2.31
CA THR A 116 27.49 11.12 2.13
C THR A 116 26.82 10.69 3.42
N VAL A 117 25.50 10.45 3.37
CA VAL A 117 24.68 10.10 4.56
C VAL A 117 24.18 8.68 4.50
N LEU A 118 24.00 8.16 3.29
CA LEU A 118 23.47 6.80 3.07
C LEU A 118 24.27 6.09 1.96
N ASN A 119 24.65 4.84 2.20
CA ASN A 119 25.16 3.95 1.16
C ASN A 119 24.05 2.96 0.79
N PHE A 120 23.48 3.13 -0.39
CA PHE A 120 22.40 2.26 -0.87
C PHE A 120 22.84 1.54 -2.15
N LEU A 121 22.88 0.21 -2.11
CA LEU A 121 23.33 -0.66 -3.22
C LEU A 121 24.71 -0.28 -3.83
N GLY A 122 25.61 0.23 -2.99
CA GLY A 122 26.96 0.65 -3.44
C GLY A 122 27.04 2.08 -3.97
N TYR A 123 25.93 2.82 -3.99
CA TYR A 123 25.91 4.24 -4.31
C TYR A 123 25.93 5.09 -3.05
N GLU A 124 26.86 6.02 -3.01
CA GLU A 124 26.94 7.02 -1.96
C GLU A 124 25.94 8.15 -2.25
N LEU A 125 24.94 8.27 -1.39
CA LEU A 125 23.91 9.29 -1.51
C LEU A 125 24.17 10.42 -0.51
N ASP A 126 24.13 11.65 -1.00
CA ASP A 126 24.04 12.84 -0.18
C ASP A 126 22.66 12.96 0.50
N LYS A 127 22.49 13.95 1.37
CA LYS A 127 21.22 14.13 2.10
C LYS A 127 20.01 14.25 1.17
N GLN A 128 20.12 15.03 0.11
CA GLN A 128 19.04 15.25 -0.84
C GLN A 128 18.76 14.00 -1.67
N GLY A 129 19.80 13.32 -2.14
CA GLY A 129 19.69 12.07 -2.88
C GLY A 129 19.05 10.96 -2.03
N ALA A 130 19.42 10.86 -0.74
CA ALA A 130 18.84 9.89 0.18
C ALA A 130 17.33 10.13 0.39
N VAL A 131 16.92 11.37 0.67
CA VAL A 131 15.49 11.72 0.82
C VAL A 131 14.73 11.46 -0.48
N THR A 132 15.31 11.82 -1.63
CA THR A 132 14.67 11.58 -2.94
C THR A 132 14.51 10.08 -3.23
N ALA A 133 15.54 9.27 -2.95
CA ALA A 133 15.48 7.82 -3.12
C ALA A 133 14.40 7.18 -2.23
N ILE A 134 14.33 7.59 -0.97
CA ILE A 134 13.31 7.14 -0.02
C ILE A 134 11.90 7.53 -0.51
N ALA A 135 11.72 8.77 -0.94
CA ALA A 135 10.44 9.25 -1.46
C ALA A 135 9.98 8.46 -2.70
N LEU A 136 10.90 8.12 -3.61
CA LEU A 136 10.61 7.29 -4.78
C LEU A 136 10.25 5.85 -4.40
N LEU A 137 10.90 5.28 -3.38
CA LEU A 137 10.56 3.95 -2.87
C LEU A 137 9.16 3.92 -2.23
N LEU A 138 8.81 4.93 -1.43
CA LEU A 138 7.46 5.08 -0.89
C LEU A 138 6.42 5.28 -2.00
N PHE A 139 6.77 6.10 -2.99
CA PHE A 139 5.91 6.33 -4.16
C PHE A 139 5.70 5.06 -4.99
N MET A 140 6.69 4.18 -5.10
CA MET A 140 6.53 2.86 -5.73
C MET A 140 5.42 2.04 -5.06
N GLY A 141 5.35 2.07 -3.71
CA GLY A 141 4.27 1.44 -2.98
C GLY A 141 2.90 2.05 -3.28
N ALA A 142 2.83 3.38 -3.29
CA ALA A 142 1.62 4.11 -3.65
C ALA A 142 1.17 3.80 -5.09
N CYS A 143 2.10 3.70 -6.05
CA CYS A 143 1.81 3.32 -7.44
C CYS A 143 1.18 1.92 -7.54
N GLY A 144 1.59 0.97 -6.70
CA GLY A 144 1.01 -0.37 -6.64
C GLY A 144 -0.46 -0.33 -6.26
N LYS A 145 -0.79 0.30 -5.15
CA LYS A 145 -2.17 0.40 -4.64
C LYS A 145 -3.06 1.26 -5.53
N SER A 146 -2.54 2.35 -6.07
CA SER A 146 -3.30 3.27 -6.94
C SER A 146 -3.31 2.84 -8.40
N ALA A 147 -2.84 1.64 -8.72
CA ALA A 147 -2.79 1.10 -10.07
C ALA A 147 -2.20 2.09 -11.10
N GLN A 148 -1.10 2.75 -10.72
CA GLN A 148 -0.41 3.70 -11.57
C GLN A 148 0.42 2.97 -12.64
N PHE A 149 1.00 3.74 -13.56
CA PHE A 149 1.83 3.25 -14.65
C PHE A 149 2.82 2.16 -14.20
N LEU A 150 2.95 1.09 -14.96
CA LEU A 150 3.64 -0.18 -14.74
C LEU A 150 2.91 -1.16 -13.80
N LEU A 151 2.21 -0.71 -12.76
CA LEU A 151 1.54 -1.55 -11.76
C LEU A 151 0.00 -1.54 -11.90
N HIS A 152 -0.54 -1.07 -13.03
CA HIS A 152 -1.98 -0.92 -13.26
C HIS A 152 -2.69 -2.20 -13.73
N THR A 153 -1.94 -3.23 -14.09
CA THR A 153 -2.48 -4.41 -14.81
C THR A 153 -3.46 -5.27 -14.01
N TRP A 154 -3.48 -5.12 -12.69
CA TRP A 154 -4.38 -5.86 -11.80
C TRP A 154 -5.80 -5.25 -11.72
N LEU A 155 -5.91 -3.94 -11.97
CA LEU A 155 -7.15 -3.19 -11.75
C LEU A 155 -8.32 -3.63 -12.62
N PRO A 156 -8.17 -3.86 -13.95
CA PRO A 156 -9.27 -4.35 -14.78
C PRO A 156 -9.78 -5.73 -14.33
N ASP A 157 -8.87 -6.62 -13.95
CA ASP A 157 -9.21 -7.97 -13.54
C ASP A 157 -9.88 -8.01 -12.15
N ALA A 158 -9.63 -7.01 -11.30
CA ALA A 158 -10.25 -6.90 -9.97
C ALA A 158 -11.79 -6.75 -10.03
N MET A 159 -12.34 -6.43 -11.20
CA MET A 159 -13.80 -6.40 -11.44
C MET A 159 -14.48 -7.78 -11.42
N GLU A 160 -13.74 -8.88 -11.37
CA GLU A 160 -14.27 -10.23 -11.17
C GLU A 160 -14.89 -10.44 -9.78
N GLY A 161 -14.58 -9.59 -8.82
CA GLY A 161 -15.20 -9.59 -7.50
C GLY A 161 -16.63 -9.05 -7.50
N PRO A 162 -17.40 -9.26 -6.40
CA PRO A 162 -18.74 -8.68 -6.25
C PRO A 162 -18.74 -7.16 -6.41
N THR A 163 -19.75 -6.58 -7.09
CA THR A 163 -19.83 -5.13 -7.35
C THR A 163 -19.64 -4.24 -6.12
N PRO A 164 -20.20 -4.55 -4.91
CA PRO A 164 -19.94 -3.76 -3.71
C PRO A 164 -18.45 -3.73 -3.32
N VAL A 165 -17.71 -4.80 -3.61
CA VAL A 165 -16.26 -4.89 -3.38
C VAL A 165 -15.51 -3.97 -4.33
N SER A 166 -15.83 -4.03 -5.61
CA SER A 166 -15.20 -3.18 -6.61
C SER A 166 -15.39 -1.70 -6.27
N ALA A 167 -16.60 -1.30 -5.85
CA ALA A 167 -16.88 0.05 -5.40
C ALA A 167 -16.03 0.45 -4.18
N LEU A 168 -15.85 -0.44 -3.21
CA LEU A 168 -15.08 -0.16 -2.01
C LEU A 168 -13.57 -0.09 -2.29
N ILE A 169 -13.04 -1.04 -3.06
CA ILE A 169 -11.62 -1.09 -3.41
C ILE A 169 -11.24 0.16 -4.19
N HIS A 170 -12.02 0.56 -5.21
CA HIS A 170 -11.68 1.71 -6.05
C HIS A 170 -11.91 3.04 -5.34
N ALA A 171 -12.95 3.17 -4.52
CA ALA A 171 -13.25 4.43 -3.85
C ALA A 171 -12.39 4.69 -2.61
N ALA A 172 -11.98 3.64 -1.89
CA ALA A 172 -11.31 3.79 -0.60
C ALA A 172 -9.82 3.43 -0.60
N THR A 173 -9.35 2.61 -1.57
CA THR A 173 -7.97 2.11 -1.58
C THR A 173 -7.10 2.79 -2.64
N MET A 174 -7.69 3.35 -3.66
CA MET A 174 -7.04 4.09 -4.75
C MET A 174 -7.17 5.58 -4.55
#